data_a415682284c68f11302dc43c1362d330
#
_entry.id   a415682284c68f11302dc43c1362d330
#
_cell.length_a   1.000
_cell.length_b   1.000
_cell.length_c   1.000
_cell.angle_alpha   90.00
_cell.angle_beta   90.00
_cell.angle_gamma   90.00
#
_symmetry.space_group_name_H-M   'P 1'
#
loop_
_entity.id
_entity.type
_entity.pdbx_description
1 polymer ?
#
loop_
_entity_poly.entity_id
_entity_poly.type
_entity_poly.pdbx_seq_one_letter_code
_entity_poly.pdbx_strand_id
1 'polypeptide(L)'
;MLIEAQEPTDLMVIPERTSKSGITLSDEKMHGGLGFNKMFDCFIYKGYSEDELRRKYVKHFNGNTNGLSTVVGADWTDKFTVDYLNLMDEFYLKLDGSFRVVIVLDGCCSAVNGEQKMELRKSDMLFISADTPDIKLYGNAKLIICC
;
A
#
# COMPACT_ATOMS: atom_id res chain seq x y z
N MET A 1 -7.21 9.52 5.56
CA MET A 1 -6.18 8.47 5.81
C MET A 1 -5.32 8.38 4.58
N LEU A 2 -4.00 8.31 4.71
CA LEU A 2 -3.04 8.00 3.65
C LEU A 2 -2.53 6.59 3.91
N ILE A 3 -2.44 5.78 2.85
CA ILE A 3 -1.79 4.46 2.87
C ILE A 3 -0.64 4.53 1.89
N GLU A 4 0.53 4.12 2.34
CA GLU A 4 1.73 4.00 1.54
C GLU A 4 2.13 2.52 1.50
N ALA A 5 2.26 1.98 0.30
CA ALA A 5 2.81 0.65 0.06
C ALA A 5 4.13 0.81 -0.69
N GLN A 6 5.19 0.22 -0.17
CA GLN A 6 6.52 0.29 -0.76
C GLN A 6 7.26 -1.03 -0.62
N GLU A 7 8.25 -1.25 -1.46
CA GLU A 7 9.19 -2.35 -1.29
C GLU A 7 10.01 -2.15 0.00
N PRO A 8 10.40 -3.24 0.69
CA PRO A 8 11.24 -3.17 1.88
C PRO A 8 12.69 -2.85 1.50
N THR A 9 12.94 -1.62 1.08
CA THR A 9 14.27 -1.15 0.71
C THR A 9 14.67 0.03 1.58
N ASP A 10 15.93 0.03 2.03
CA ASP A 10 16.51 1.12 2.81
C ASP A 10 17.12 2.21 1.91
N LEU A 11 16.92 2.13 0.61
CA LEU A 11 17.49 3.08 -0.35
C LEU A 11 16.69 4.38 -0.34
N MET A 12 16.86 5.16 0.69
CA MET A 12 16.26 6.48 0.81
C MET A 12 17.33 7.55 0.55
N VAL A 13 17.08 8.42 -0.43
CA VAL A 13 17.89 9.61 -0.69
C VAL A 13 17.09 10.86 -0.33
N ILE A 14 17.73 11.81 0.36
CA ILE A 14 17.10 13.02 0.87
C ILE A 14 17.85 14.23 0.31
N PRO A 15 17.30 14.91 -0.71
CA PRO A 15 17.99 16.03 -1.36
C PRO A 15 18.04 17.31 -0.50
N GLU A 16 17.15 17.43 0.49
CA GLU A 16 17.10 18.59 1.36
C GLU A 16 18.10 18.47 2.51
N ARG A 17 19.01 19.44 2.63
CA ARG A 17 20.00 19.48 3.72
C ARG A 17 19.38 19.75 5.09
N THR A 18 18.28 20.46 5.12
CA THR A 18 17.61 20.82 6.38
C THR A 18 16.16 20.37 6.33
N SER A 19 15.75 19.58 7.32
CA SER A 19 14.37 19.13 7.47
C SER A 19 13.42 20.30 7.79
N LYS A 20 12.11 20.09 7.61
CA LYS A 20 11.09 21.07 8.01
C LYS A 20 11.14 21.43 9.51
N SER A 21 11.67 20.55 10.35
CA SER A 21 11.89 20.80 11.79
C SER A 21 13.22 21.49 12.11
N GLY A 22 14.00 21.90 11.10
CA GLY A 22 15.26 22.60 11.28
C GLY A 22 16.47 21.71 11.56
N ILE A 23 16.33 20.39 11.47
CA ILE A 23 17.44 19.45 11.68
C ILE A 23 18.31 19.41 10.42
N THR A 24 19.62 19.68 10.57
CA THR A 24 20.59 19.54 9.48
C THR A 24 21.02 18.08 9.34
N LEU A 25 20.95 17.56 8.12
CA LEU A 25 21.35 16.20 7.78
C LEU A 25 22.83 16.17 7.38
N SER A 26 23.53 15.08 7.75
CA SER A 26 24.88 14.82 7.23
C SER A 26 24.80 14.38 5.77
N ASP A 27 25.89 14.61 5.03
CA ASP A 27 25.98 14.20 3.62
C ASP A 27 25.69 12.70 3.44
N GLU A 28 26.23 11.87 4.33
CA GLU A 28 26.02 10.42 4.30
C GLU A 28 24.53 10.04 4.44
N LYS A 29 23.79 10.71 5.33
CA LYS A 29 22.33 10.52 5.46
C LYS A 29 21.58 11.03 4.25
N MET A 30 22.05 12.07 3.58
CA MET A 30 21.40 12.61 2.39
C MET A 30 21.51 11.65 1.21
N HIS A 31 22.69 11.13 0.94
CA HIS A 31 22.92 10.25 -0.22
C HIS A 31 22.93 8.74 0.10
N GLY A 32 22.61 8.33 1.33
CA GLY A 32 22.52 6.91 1.71
C GLY A 32 23.79 6.10 1.42
N GLY A 33 24.97 6.71 1.54
CA GLY A 33 26.24 6.07 1.21
C GLY A 33 26.62 6.06 -0.28
N LEU A 34 25.73 6.48 -1.19
CA LEU A 34 25.98 6.45 -2.65
C LEU A 34 26.96 7.52 -3.13
N GLY A 35 27.11 8.63 -2.39
CA GLY A 35 27.72 9.87 -2.84
C GLY A 35 26.77 10.70 -3.72
N PHE A 36 26.97 12.03 -3.73
CA PHE A 36 26.04 12.95 -4.41
C PHE A 36 25.90 12.70 -5.90
N ASN A 37 26.95 12.34 -6.61
CA ASN A 37 26.86 12.08 -8.06
C ASN A 37 25.86 10.96 -8.36
N LYS A 38 26.00 9.80 -7.72
CA LYS A 38 25.07 8.68 -7.92
C LYS A 38 23.68 8.98 -7.36
N MET A 39 23.60 9.71 -6.24
CA MET A 39 22.32 10.16 -5.70
C MET A 39 21.55 10.99 -6.75
N PHE A 40 22.21 11.94 -7.39
CA PHE A 40 21.55 12.78 -8.41
C PHE A 40 21.18 12.01 -9.68
N ASP A 41 21.88 10.93 -10.01
CA ASP A 41 21.52 10.05 -11.13
C ASP A 41 20.19 9.31 -10.88
N CYS A 42 19.71 9.22 -9.63
CA CYS A 42 18.41 8.62 -9.31
C CYS A 42 17.21 9.52 -9.69
N PHE A 43 17.43 10.78 -10.03
CA PHE A 43 16.34 11.72 -10.33
C PHE A 43 16.12 11.86 -11.85
N ILE A 44 14.85 11.94 -12.21
CA ILE A 44 14.47 12.25 -13.59
C ILE A 44 14.37 13.76 -13.74
N TYR A 45 15.36 14.38 -14.41
CA TYR A 45 15.40 15.83 -14.65
C TYR A 45 14.52 16.23 -15.84
N LYS A 46 13.22 15.94 -15.70
CA LYS A 46 12.22 16.29 -16.70
C LYS A 46 11.03 16.95 -16.02
N GLY A 47 10.66 18.13 -16.47
CA GLY A 47 9.39 18.75 -16.09
C GLY A 47 8.23 18.07 -16.81
N TYR A 48 7.13 17.89 -16.09
CA TYR A 48 5.87 17.38 -16.63
C TYR A 48 4.77 18.41 -16.38
N SER A 49 3.83 18.54 -17.31
CA SER A 49 2.60 19.26 -17.05
C SER A 49 1.73 18.52 -16.04
N GLU A 50 0.78 19.19 -15.40
CA GLU A 50 -0.14 18.56 -14.46
C GLU A 50 -0.93 17.41 -15.12
N ASP A 51 -1.37 17.61 -16.36
CA ASP A 51 -2.11 16.59 -17.10
C ASP A 51 -1.26 15.35 -17.42
N GLU A 52 0.04 15.55 -17.73
CA GLU A 52 0.97 14.43 -17.92
C GLU A 52 1.20 13.65 -16.62
N LEU A 53 1.37 14.36 -15.49
CA LEU A 53 1.51 13.73 -14.17
C LEU A 53 0.26 12.94 -13.80
N ARG A 54 -0.92 13.51 -13.99
CA ARG A 54 -2.19 12.82 -13.72
C ARG A 54 -2.34 11.56 -14.56
N ARG A 55 -2.10 11.65 -15.86
CA ARG A 55 -2.18 10.47 -16.75
C ARG A 55 -1.17 9.39 -16.42
N LYS A 56 0.02 9.77 -16.01
CA LYS A 56 1.13 8.83 -15.77
C LYS A 56 1.09 8.19 -14.40
N TYR A 57 0.72 8.95 -13.36
CA TYR A 57 0.91 8.54 -11.97
C TYR A 57 -0.38 8.46 -11.14
N VAL A 58 -1.52 8.90 -11.67
CA VAL A 58 -2.79 8.83 -10.94
C VAL A 58 -3.69 7.80 -11.59
N LYS A 59 -3.96 6.71 -10.88
CA LYS A 59 -4.99 5.74 -11.26
C LYS A 59 -6.32 6.11 -10.63
N HIS A 60 -7.36 6.03 -11.43
CA HIS A 60 -8.74 6.12 -10.96
C HIS A 60 -9.35 4.72 -11.00
N PHE A 61 -9.93 4.30 -9.90
CA PHE A 61 -10.70 3.07 -9.82
C PHE A 61 -12.11 3.36 -9.30
N ASN A 62 -13.07 2.53 -9.66
CA ASN A 62 -14.44 2.66 -9.18
C ASN A 62 -14.62 1.91 -7.85
N GLY A 63 -14.37 2.59 -6.74
CA GLY A 63 -14.52 2.02 -5.41
C GLY A 63 -15.96 1.86 -4.90
N ASN A 64 -16.96 2.13 -5.73
CA ASN A 64 -18.37 2.02 -5.33
C ASN A 64 -19.01 0.69 -5.73
N THR A 65 -18.36 -0.11 -6.57
CA THR A 65 -18.84 -1.46 -6.90
C THR A 65 -18.56 -2.41 -5.75
N ASN A 66 -19.54 -3.27 -5.43
CA ASN A 66 -19.31 -4.36 -4.48
C ASN A 66 -18.21 -5.29 -5.02
N GLY A 67 -17.31 -5.72 -4.15
CA GLY A 67 -16.26 -6.65 -4.49
C GLY A 67 -14.86 -6.05 -4.60
N LEU A 68 -13.93 -6.85 -5.10
CA LEU A 68 -12.50 -6.57 -5.17
C LEU A 68 -12.15 -5.82 -6.46
N SER A 69 -11.31 -4.80 -6.33
CA SER A 69 -10.76 -4.03 -7.46
C SER A 69 -9.26 -3.82 -7.27
N THR A 70 -8.45 -4.25 -8.22
CA THR A 70 -7.00 -4.04 -8.17
C THR A 70 -6.66 -2.57 -8.42
N VAL A 71 -5.97 -1.97 -7.46
CA VAL A 71 -5.49 -0.58 -7.51
C VAL A 71 -4.06 -0.53 -8.04
N VAL A 72 -3.19 -1.41 -7.52
CA VAL A 72 -1.83 -1.60 -8.02
C VAL A 72 -1.65 -3.08 -8.32
N GLY A 73 -1.31 -3.40 -9.54
CA GLY A 73 -1.12 -4.78 -10.00
C GLY A 73 0.14 -4.91 -10.86
N ALA A 74 0.29 -6.05 -11.51
CA ALA A 74 1.47 -6.40 -12.31
C ALA A 74 1.76 -5.46 -13.50
N ASP A 75 0.80 -4.62 -13.88
CA ASP A 75 0.98 -3.55 -14.87
C ASP A 75 1.80 -2.36 -14.34
N TRP A 76 1.99 -2.27 -13.01
CA TRP A 76 2.75 -1.21 -12.34
C TRP A 76 4.03 -1.72 -11.70
N THR A 77 3.95 -2.84 -10.99
CA THR A 77 5.09 -3.47 -10.32
C THR A 77 4.87 -4.97 -10.18
N ASP A 78 5.97 -5.72 -10.18
CA ASP A 78 5.99 -7.17 -9.91
C ASP A 78 6.30 -7.49 -8.44
N LYS A 79 6.39 -6.47 -7.58
CA LYS A 79 6.86 -6.61 -6.19
C LYS A 79 5.74 -6.77 -5.18
N PHE A 80 4.60 -6.14 -5.43
CA PHE A 80 3.43 -6.20 -4.56
C PHE A 80 2.15 -5.90 -5.31
N THR A 81 1.02 -6.29 -4.75
CA THR A 81 -0.30 -5.86 -5.21
C THR A 81 -1.02 -5.05 -4.14
N VAL A 82 -1.86 -4.14 -4.58
CA VAL A 82 -2.79 -3.41 -3.71
C VAL A 82 -4.18 -3.53 -4.30
N ASP A 83 -5.07 -4.16 -3.56
CA ASP A 83 -6.47 -4.31 -3.92
C ASP A 83 -7.34 -3.47 -3.00
N TYR A 84 -8.41 -2.92 -3.55
CA TYR A 84 -9.48 -2.29 -2.79
C TYR A 84 -10.68 -3.23 -2.76
N LEU A 85 -11.19 -3.52 -1.58
CA LEU A 85 -12.41 -4.29 -1.39
C LEU A 85 -13.51 -3.40 -0.80
N ASN A 86 -14.59 -3.24 -1.55
CA ASN A 86 -15.85 -2.73 -1.00
C ASN A 86 -16.66 -3.93 -0.51
N LEU A 87 -16.53 -4.23 0.78
CA LEU A 87 -17.23 -5.35 1.42
C LEU A 87 -18.67 -4.96 1.73
N MET A 88 -19.61 -5.66 1.12
CA MET A 88 -21.02 -5.58 1.41
C MET A 88 -21.51 -6.99 1.70
N ASP A 89 -21.82 -7.26 2.97
CA ASP A 89 -22.29 -8.53 3.52
C ASP A 89 -21.17 -9.57 3.69
N GLU A 90 -20.73 -10.28 2.65
CA GLU A 90 -19.64 -11.27 2.75
C GLU A 90 -18.69 -11.24 1.55
N PHE A 91 -17.45 -11.64 1.81
CA PHE A 91 -16.43 -11.86 0.79
C PHE A 91 -15.50 -13.01 1.19
N TYR A 92 -15.21 -13.88 0.24
CA TYR A 92 -14.29 -15.00 0.43
C TYR A 92 -12.91 -14.62 -0.08
N LEU A 93 -11.99 -14.31 0.84
CA LEU A 93 -10.60 -13.97 0.52
C LEU A 93 -9.79 -15.26 0.33
N LYS A 94 -9.52 -15.58 -0.94
CA LYS A 94 -8.64 -16.69 -1.29
C LYS A 94 -7.19 -16.30 -1.05
N LEU A 95 -6.45 -17.21 -0.43
CA LEU A 95 -5.03 -17.07 -0.20
C LEU A 95 -4.28 -18.06 -1.10
N ASP A 96 -3.24 -17.57 -1.77
CA ASP A 96 -2.47 -18.32 -2.76
C ASP A 96 -1.09 -18.73 -2.27
N GLY A 97 -0.93 -18.81 -0.94
CA GLY A 97 0.34 -19.09 -0.30
C GLY A 97 1.23 -17.85 -0.08
N SER A 98 0.69 -16.66 -0.34
CA SER A 98 1.34 -15.37 0.00
C SER A 98 0.68 -14.76 1.24
N PHE A 99 1.43 -14.01 2.02
CA PHE A 99 0.85 -13.24 3.13
C PHE A 99 -0.08 -12.14 2.61
N ARG A 100 -0.96 -11.66 3.48
CA ARG A 100 -1.81 -10.50 3.19
C ARG A 100 -1.79 -9.53 4.36
N VAL A 101 -1.88 -8.25 4.05
CA VAL A 101 -2.15 -7.21 5.02
C VAL A 101 -3.50 -6.57 4.66
N VAL A 102 -4.47 -6.70 5.55
CA VAL A 102 -5.80 -6.10 5.39
C VAL A 102 -5.89 -4.86 6.25
N ILE A 103 -6.28 -3.73 5.68
CA ILE A 103 -6.41 -2.44 6.38
C ILE A 103 -7.85 -1.95 6.23
N VAL A 104 -8.51 -1.64 7.35
CA VAL A 104 -9.88 -1.12 7.34
C VAL A 104 -9.87 0.39 7.15
N LEU A 105 -10.33 0.86 5.99
CA LEU A 105 -10.45 2.28 5.68
C LEU A 105 -11.66 2.92 6.33
N ASP A 106 -12.78 2.20 6.31
CA ASP A 106 -14.07 2.68 6.82
C ASP A 106 -15.00 1.49 7.13
N GLY A 107 -15.94 1.68 8.08
CA GLY A 107 -16.86 0.64 8.48
C GLY A 107 -16.26 -0.34 9.48
N CYS A 108 -16.84 -1.54 9.52
CA CYS A 108 -16.39 -2.65 10.37
C CYS A 108 -16.69 -3.99 9.71
N CYS A 109 -15.87 -5.00 10.01
CA CYS A 109 -16.06 -6.36 9.53
C CYS A 109 -15.50 -7.38 10.52
N SER A 110 -15.84 -8.64 10.30
CA SER A 110 -15.23 -9.79 10.99
C SER A 110 -14.43 -10.59 9.98
N ALA A 111 -13.23 -11.00 10.37
CA ALA A 111 -12.45 -12.00 9.64
C ALA A 111 -12.62 -13.37 10.34
N VAL A 112 -12.99 -14.39 9.58
CA VAL A 112 -13.29 -15.74 10.10
C VAL A 112 -12.48 -16.79 9.37
N ASN A 113 -11.82 -17.65 10.17
CA ASN A 113 -11.11 -18.83 9.71
C ASN A 113 -11.42 -20.01 10.65
N GLY A 114 -12.23 -20.94 10.17
CA GLY A 114 -12.74 -22.03 11.02
C GLY A 114 -13.50 -21.49 12.24
N GLU A 115 -13.05 -21.84 13.44
CA GLU A 115 -13.63 -21.38 14.70
C GLU A 115 -13.10 -20.02 15.17
N GLN A 116 -12.03 -19.51 14.55
CA GLN A 116 -11.43 -18.24 14.91
C GLN A 116 -12.18 -17.11 14.25
N LYS A 117 -12.52 -16.09 15.04
CA LYS A 117 -13.18 -14.87 14.60
C LYS A 117 -12.46 -13.65 15.18
N MET A 118 -12.19 -12.68 14.33
CA MET A 118 -11.58 -11.41 14.70
C MET A 118 -12.45 -10.27 14.20
N GLU A 119 -12.82 -9.36 15.09
CA GLU A 119 -13.54 -8.14 14.76
C GLU A 119 -12.57 -7.04 14.38
N LEU A 120 -12.83 -6.38 13.26
CA LEU A 120 -12.01 -5.32 12.70
C LEU A 120 -12.84 -4.05 12.54
N ARG A 121 -12.24 -2.92 12.90
CA ARG A 121 -12.84 -1.59 12.82
C ARG A 121 -11.93 -0.65 12.05
N LYS A 122 -12.44 0.49 11.70
CA LYS A 122 -11.68 1.55 11.03
C LYS A 122 -10.31 1.78 11.68
N SER A 123 -9.28 1.78 10.86
CA SER A 123 -7.85 1.90 11.17
C SER A 123 -7.20 0.63 11.74
N ASP A 124 -7.95 -0.45 11.92
CA ASP A 124 -7.33 -1.74 12.27
C ASP A 124 -6.59 -2.32 11.07
N MET A 125 -5.52 -3.05 11.37
CA MET A 125 -4.75 -3.84 10.43
C MET A 125 -4.73 -5.30 10.87
N LEU A 126 -4.97 -6.20 9.92
CA LEU A 126 -4.84 -7.65 10.10
C LEU A 126 -3.72 -8.15 9.20
N PHE A 127 -2.71 -8.77 9.80
CA PHE A 127 -1.71 -9.56 9.08
C PHE A 127 -2.20 -11.01 8.99
N ILE A 128 -2.16 -11.56 7.78
CA ILE A 128 -2.53 -12.94 7.48
C ILE A 128 -1.27 -13.61 6.94
N SER A 129 -0.81 -14.67 7.61
CA SER A 129 0.40 -15.38 7.18
C SER A 129 0.12 -16.26 5.95
N ALA A 130 1.18 -16.59 5.21
CA ALA A 130 1.11 -17.31 3.95
C ALA A 130 0.55 -18.74 4.06
N ASP A 131 0.66 -19.34 5.23
CA ASP A 131 0.19 -20.71 5.55
C ASP A 131 -1.25 -20.72 6.11
N THR A 132 -1.88 -19.54 6.24
CA THR A 132 -3.25 -19.44 6.71
C THR A 132 -4.21 -19.98 5.64
N PRO A 133 -5.21 -20.80 6.00
CA PRO A 133 -6.30 -21.13 5.10
C PRO A 133 -7.09 -19.88 4.65
N ASP A 134 -7.86 -20.04 3.58
CA ASP A 134 -8.75 -18.97 3.09
C ASP A 134 -9.63 -18.39 4.19
N ILE A 135 -9.85 -17.07 4.12
CA ILE A 135 -10.58 -16.33 5.14
C ILE A 135 -11.91 -15.83 4.58
N LYS A 136 -12.96 -15.89 5.40
CA LYS A 136 -14.22 -15.21 5.11
C LYS A 136 -14.26 -13.88 5.85
N LEU A 137 -14.60 -12.82 5.12
CA LEU A 137 -14.86 -11.48 5.66
C LEU A 137 -16.37 -11.24 5.67
N TYR A 138 -16.90 -10.75 6.78
CA TYR A 138 -18.32 -10.44 6.94
C TYR A 138 -18.51 -9.02 7.46
N GLY A 139 -19.46 -8.30 6.92
CA GLY A 139 -19.83 -6.97 7.38
C GLY A 139 -19.91 -5.93 6.27
N ASN A 140 -19.84 -4.67 6.65
CA ASN A 140 -19.86 -3.55 5.71
C ASN A 140 -18.63 -2.67 5.96
N ALA A 141 -17.66 -2.76 5.07
CA ALA A 141 -16.39 -2.08 5.22
C ALA A 141 -15.74 -1.78 3.88
N LYS A 142 -14.90 -0.75 3.88
CA LYS A 142 -13.95 -0.46 2.81
C LYS A 142 -12.57 -0.88 3.26
N LEU A 143 -11.94 -1.76 2.51
CA LEU A 143 -10.67 -2.37 2.88
C LEU A 143 -9.62 -2.15 1.80
N ILE A 144 -8.36 -2.05 2.23
CA ILE A 144 -7.19 -2.28 1.36
C ILE A 144 -6.60 -3.63 1.72
N ILE A 145 -6.22 -4.39 0.72
CA ILE A 145 -5.56 -5.68 0.85
C ILE A 145 -4.26 -5.59 0.07
N CYS A 146 -3.14 -5.75 0.78
CA CYS A 146 -1.79 -5.76 0.19
C CYS A 146 -1.20 -7.17 0.23
N CYS A 147 -0.46 -7.52 -0.82
CA CYS A 147 0.28 -8.77 -0.95
C CYS A 147 1.71 -8.49 -1.43
#